data_38480d23b8b6242a2d22707b923c32b9
#
_entry.id   38480d23b8b6242a2d22707b923c32b9
#
_cell.length_a   1.000
_cell.length_b   1.000
_cell.length_c   1.000
_cell.angle_alpha   90.00
_cell.angle_beta   90.00
_cell.angle_gamma   90.00
#
_symmetry.space_group_name_H-M   'P 1'
#
loop_
_entity.id
_entity.type
_entity.pdbx_description
1 polymer ?
#
loop_
_entity_poly.entity_id
_entity_poly.type
_entity_poly.pdbx_seq_one_letter_code
_entity_poly.pdbx_strand_id
1 'polypeptide(L)'
;NQITKGVFELGSVFKTFTVALALEENILSPKTMINNIPDNVKCSIHNISDIHEFPQSLSVEDILIRSSNIGSLMIARQIGEIKLKNFIEKLGLLKVADFELEEIGRPHNFKWEACKLETVSFGHGITTTPLQAAAAYASITNGGYIVKPTLQLEKNSNFESRVSVISNKTSDQINKMLRKVVAEKRGTASNADIFGYEVGGKTGTAKNYSNDKKNINTFISIFPSNEPKYVLLVMLDDPKGAPHLVYNYKGKPATNISRTEAGWNSVYVSGKIIEKIGPILAINNNEVH
;
A
#
# COMPACT_ATOMS: atom_id res chain seq x y z
N ASN A 1 -5.91 19.94 -7.45
CA ASN A 1 -6.37 18.71 -6.81
C ASN A 1 -5.22 17.72 -6.67
N GLN A 2 -4.76 17.47 -5.44
CA GLN A 2 -3.62 16.58 -5.19
C GLN A 2 -3.98 15.08 -5.36
N ILE A 3 -5.25 14.72 -5.36
CA ILE A 3 -5.69 13.32 -5.48
C ILE A 3 -5.51 12.82 -6.92
N THR A 4 -5.85 13.65 -7.89
CA THR A 4 -5.80 13.28 -9.31
C THR A 4 -4.56 13.83 -10.02
N LYS A 5 -4.10 15.05 -9.67
CA LYS A 5 -2.98 15.75 -10.32
C LYS A 5 -1.65 15.57 -9.62
N GLY A 6 -1.63 15.44 -8.29
CA GLY A 6 -0.40 15.23 -7.52
C GLY A 6 0.26 13.90 -7.88
N VAL A 7 1.57 13.92 -8.07
CA VAL A 7 2.36 12.73 -8.44
C VAL A 7 3.44 12.53 -7.39
N PHE A 8 3.41 11.38 -6.72
CA PHE A 8 4.21 11.11 -5.53
C PHE A 8 4.86 9.73 -5.56
N GLU A 9 6.02 9.61 -4.94
CA GLU A 9 6.51 8.34 -4.45
C GLU A 9 5.72 7.97 -3.19
N LEU A 10 5.09 6.81 -3.18
CA LEU A 10 4.26 6.36 -2.05
C LEU A 10 4.97 5.34 -1.14
N GLY A 11 6.20 4.99 -1.49
CA GLY A 11 7.07 4.13 -0.69
C GLY A 11 6.49 2.73 -0.48
N SER A 12 6.59 2.24 0.72
CA SER A 12 6.33 0.84 1.09
C SER A 12 4.92 0.31 0.79
N VAL A 13 3.97 1.12 0.35
CA VAL A 13 2.68 0.62 -0.15
C VAL A 13 2.87 -0.25 -1.41
N PHE A 14 3.94 0.00 -2.19
CA PHE A 14 4.29 -0.79 -3.37
C PHE A 14 4.69 -2.24 -3.06
N LYS A 15 5.16 -2.54 -1.85
CA LYS A 15 5.49 -3.91 -1.42
C LYS A 15 4.30 -4.86 -1.56
N THR A 16 3.08 -4.35 -1.42
CA THR A 16 1.86 -5.13 -1.62
C THR A 16 1.77 -5.67 -3.04
N PHE A 17 2.12 -4.85 -4.05
CA PHE A 17 2.13 -5.28 -5.46
C PHE A 17 3.22 -6.30 -5.73
N THR A 18 4.42 -6.09 -5.19
CA THR A 18 5.55 -7.05 -5.32
C THR A 18 5.18 -8.42 -4.74
N VAL A 19 4.61 -8.43 -3.54
CA VAL A 19 4.17 -9.68 -2.90
C VAL A 19 3.01 -10.32 -3.66
N ALA A 20 2.01 -9.53 -4.10
CA ALA A 20 0.88 -10.04 -4.87
C ALA A 20 1.34 -10.77 -6.14
N LEU A 21 2.29 -10.19 -6.87
CA LEU A 21 2.83 -10.82 -8.07
C LEU A 21 3.60 -12.12 -7.77
N ALA A 22 4.40 -12.14 -6.70
CA ALA A 22 5.12 -13.35 -6.30
C ALA A 22 4.18 -14.51 -5.96
N LEU A 23 3.05 -14.22 -5.32
CA LEU A 23 2.01 -15.19 -5.00
C LEU A 23 1.25 -15.64 -6.26
N GLU A 24 0.87 -14.71 -7.12
CA GLU A 24 0.14 -15.00 -8.36
C GLU A 24 0.91 -15.89 -9.31
N GLU A 25 2.20 -15.62 -9.47
CA GLU A 25 3.11 -16.43 -10.30
C GLU A 25 3.52 -17.76 -9.65
N ASN A 26 3.00 -18.06 -8.45
CA ASN A 26 3.36 -19.22 -7.64
C ASN A 26 4.89 -19.38 -7.42
N ILE A 27 5.63 -18.29 -7.47
CA ILE A 27 7.07 -18.26 -7.17
C ILE A 27 7.28 -18.50 -5.66
N LEU A 28 6.42 -17.88 -4.85
CA LEU A 28 6.46 -17.91 -3.39
C LEU A 28 5.04 -18.14 -2.83
N SER A 29 4.98 -18.56 -1.57
CA SER A 29 3.76 -18.60 -0.77
C SER A 29 3.89 -17.68 0.44
N PRO A 30 2.80 -17.30 1.13
CA PRO A 30 2.88 -16.44 2.32
C PRO A 30 3.84 -16.95 3.39
N LYS A 31 3.98 -18.27 3.51
CA LYS A 31 4.83 -18.95 4.51
C LYS A 31 6.24 -19.26 4.03
N THR A 32 6.54 -19.04 2.75
CA THR A 32 7.90 -19.26 2.21
C THR A 32 8.88 -18.36 2.95
N MET A 33 9.97 -18.94 3.45
CA MET A 33 11.03 -18.22 4.15
C MET A 33 12.02 -17.64 3.16
N ILE A 34 12.31 -16.36 3.30
CA ILE A 34 13.42 -15.67 2.67
C ILE A 34 14.55 -15.66 3.70
N ASN A 35 15.61 -16.40 3.40
CA ASN A 35 16.74 -16.59 4.31
C ASN A 35 17.93 -15.73 3.90
N ASN A 36 18.87 -15.55 4.84
CA ASN A 36 20.09 -14.78 4.63
C ASN A 36 19.81 -13.32 4.18
N ILE A 37 18.81 -12.69 4.79
CA ILE A 37 18.53 -11.28 4.57
C ILE A 37 19.68 -10.47 5.18
N PRO A 38 20.49 -9.77 4.36
CA PRO A 38 21.61 -9.00 4.87
C PRO A 38 21.14 -7.67 5.50
N ASP A 39 21.98 -7.04 6.31
CA ASP A 39 21.68 -5.72 6.91
C ASP A 39 21.59 -4.60 5.86
N ASN A 40 22.27 -4.77 4.74
CA ASN A 40 22.23 -3.84 3.62
C ASN A 40 22.57 -4.52 2.30
N VAL A 41 22.07 -3.93 1.20
CA VAL A 41 22.37 -4.35 -0.17
C VAL A 41 22.91 -3.16 -0.95
N LYS A 42 24.17 -3.27 -1.39
CA LYS A 42 24.75 -2.27 -2.29
C LYS A 42 24.18 -2.45 -3.69
N CYS A 43 23.62 -1.39 -4.23
CA CYS A 43 23.08 -1.36 -5.56
C CYS A 43 23.54 -0.09 -6.28
N SER A 44 24.47 -0.23 -7.22
CA SER A 44 25.19 0.89 -7.85
C SER A 44 25.83 1.82 -6.80
N ILE A 45 25.46 3.09 -6.78
CA ILE A 45 25.93 4.08 -5.81
C ILE A 45 25.09 4.12 -4.52
N HIS A 46 23.96 3.39 -4.50
CA HIS A 46 23.04 3.40 -3.38
C HIS A 46 23.27 2.22 -2.44
N ASN A 47 23.09 2.44 -1.17
CA ASN A 47 23.03 1.40 -0.14
C ASN A 47 21.58 1.29 0.35
N ILE A 48 20.98 0.13 0.12
CA ILE A 48 19.60 -0.16 0.51
C ILE A 48 19.64 -0.88 1.84
N SER A 49 18.91 -0.36 2.83
CA SER A 49 18.77 -0.94 4.15
C SER A 49 17.32 -0.95 4.60
N ASP A 50 17.03 -1.74 5.60
CA ASP A 50 15.77 -1.67 6.33
C ASP A 50 15.78 -0.50 7.33
N ILE A 51 14.58 -0.01 7.69
CA ILE A 51 14.44 1.08 8.68
C ILE A 51 14.62 0.54 10.11
N HIS A 52 14.27 -0.74 10.31
CA HIS A 52 14.37 -1.44 11.57
C HIS A 52 15.22 -2.68 11.41
N GLU A 53 15.81 -3.14 12.51
CA GLU A 53 16.51 -4.42 12.54
C GLU A 53 15.49 -5.57 12.48
N PHE A 54 15.77 -6.54 11.62
CA PHE A 54 14.97 -7.73 11.44
C PHE A 54 15.81 -9.00 11.57
N PRO A 55 15.20 -10.15 11.90
CA PRO A 55 15.88 -11.43 11.79
C PRO A 55 16.38 -11.66 10.35
N GLN A 56 17.49 -12.37 10.21
CA GLN A 56 18.06 -12.72 8.90
C GLN A 56 17.16 -13.66 8.07
N SER A 57 16.05 -14.09 8.63
CA SER A 57 15.06 -14.92 7.94
C SER A 57 13.66 -14.41 8.27
N LEU A 58 12.89 -14.09 7.23
CA LEU A 58 11.50 -13.66 7.34
C LEU A 58 10.64 -14.46 6.36
N SER A 59 9.42 -14.76 6.74
CA SER A 59 8.43 -15.25 5.78
C SER A 59 8.03 -14.13 4.82
N VAL A 60 7.51 -14.47 3.64
CA VAL A 60 6.95 -13.49 2.69
C VAL A 60 5.87 -12.64 3.37
N GLU A 61 5.05 -13.26 4.20
CA GLU A 61 4.04 -12.59 5.01
C GLU A 61 4.69 -11.59 5.99
N ASP A 62 5.75 -11.98 6.70
CA ASP A 62 6.46 -11.09 7.62
C ASP A 62 7.13 -9.92 6.92
N ILE A 63 7.68 -10.13 5.73
CA ILE A 63 8.25 -9.05 4.92
C ILE A 63 7.22 -7.96 4.64
N LEU A 64 5.98 -8.32 4.32
CA LEU A 64 4.91 -7.37 4.11
C LEU A 64 4.44 -6.72 5.42
N ILE A 65 4.22 -7.52 6.47
CA ILE A 65 3.69 -7.07 7.77
C ILE A 65 4.66 -6.08 8.45
N ARG A 66 5.94 -6.42 8.49
CA ARG A 66 6.99 -5.62 9.10
C ARG A 66 7.57 -4.55 8.17
N SER A 67 7.22 -4.62 6.87
CA SER A 67 7.66 -3.67 5.86
C SER A 67 9.16 -3.69 5.54
N SER A 68 9.81 -4.89 5.45
CA SER A 68 11.22 -5.00 5.08
C SER A 68 11.47 -4.57 3.63
N ASN A 69 12.40 -3.64 3.41
CA ASN A 69 12.86 -3.20 2.09
C ASN A 69 13.68 -4.30 1.42
N ILE A 70 14.63 -4.86 2.17
CA ILE A 70 15.55 -5.88 1.66
C ILE A 70 14.80 -7.16 1.35
N GLY A 71 13.86 -7.57 2.22
CA GLY A 71 12.99 -8.71 1.94
C GLY A 71 12.19 -8.51 0.65
N SER A 72 11.62 -7.32 0.43
CA SER A 72 10.87 -7.01 -0.80
C SER A 72 11.76 -7.04 -2.05
N LEU A 73 12.97 -6.48 -1.95
CA LEU A 73 14.00 -6.52 -2.99
C LEU A 73 14.36 -7.97 -3.37
N MET A 74 14.57 -8.83 -2.37
CA MET A 74 14.90 -10.24 -2.60
C MET A 74 13.74 -11.00 -3.26
N ILE A 75 12.49 -10.68 -2.92
CA ILE A 75 11.30 -11.20 -3.61
C ILE A 75 11.29 -10.72 -5.07
N ALA A 76 11.52 -9.44 -5.31
CA ALA A 76 11.51 -8.88 -6.67
C ALA A 76 12.59 -9.49 -7.58
N ARG A 77 13.76 -9.80 -7.05
CA ARG A 77 14.83 -10.51 -7.77
C ARG A 77 14.40 -11.92 -8.23
N GLN A 78 13.55 -12.60 -7.44
CA GLN A 78 13.00 -13.89 -7.84
C GLN A 78 11.90 -13.76 -8.90
N ILE A 79 11.13 -12.67 -8.88
CA ILE A 79 10.11 -12.35 -9.89
C ILE A 79 10.75 -11.99 -11.24
N GLY A 80 11.76 -11.13 -11.20
CA GLY A 80 12.41 -10.55 -12.37
C GLY A 80 11.73 -9.28 -12.89
N GLU A 81 12.54 -8.45 -13.56
CA GLU A 81 12.15 -7.10 -14.01
C GLU A 81 10.95 -7.10 -14.95
N ILE A 82 10.97 -7.95 -15.96
CA ILE A 82 9.93 -7.97 -17.02
C ILE A 82 8.54 -8.23 -16.42
N LYS A 83 8.45 -9.20 -15.52
CA LYS A 83 7.17 -9.56 -14.87
C LYS A 83 6.68 -8.43 -13.97
N LEU A 84 7.55 -7.85 -13.14
CA LEU A 84 7.19 -6.75 -12.25
C LEU A 84 6.75 -5.52 -13.04
N LYS A 85 7.47 -5.16 -14.08
CA LYS A 85 7.13 -4.06 -14.98
C LYS A 85 5.74 -4.25 -15.60
N ASN A 86 5.51 -5.39 -16.24
CA ASN A 86 4.24 -5.69 -16.90
C ASN A 86 3.06 -5.68 -15.92
N PHE A 87 3.27 -6.15 -14.70
CA PHE A 87 2.25 -6.15 -13.66
C PHE A 87 1.88 -4.73 -13.21
N ILE A 88 2.87 -3.88 -12.95
CA ILE A 88 2.67 -2.47 -12.57
C ILE A 88 2.00 -1.70 -13.72
N GLU A 89 2.36 -1.96 -14.97
CA GLU A 89 1.71 -1.38 -16.14
C GLU A 89 0.25 -1.82 -16.27
N LYS A 90 -0.04 -3.11 -16.03
CA LYS A 90 -1.40 -3.68 -16.06
C LYS A 90 -2.29 -3.06 -14.97
N LEU A 91 -1.72 -2.71 -13.82
CA LEU A 91 -2.40 -1.98 -12.75
C LEU A 91 -2.62 -0.49 -13.05
N GLY A 92 -2.12 0.03 -14.17
CA GLY A 92 -2.29 1.44 -14.58
C GLY A 92 -1.41 2.43 -13.83
N LEU A 93 -0.37 1.97 -13.11
CA LEU A 93 0.46 2.82 -12.25
C LEU A 93 1.51 3.64 -13.00
N LEU A 94 1.82 3.32 -14.26
CA LEU A 94 2.83 3.99 -15.09
C LEU A 94 2.25 4.87 -16.20
N LYS A 95 0.94 4.89 -16.38
CA LYS A 95 0.25 5.66 -17.43
C LYS A 95 -0.60 6.75 -16.79
N VAL A 96 -0.98 7.75 -17.59
CA VAL A 96 -2.01 8.70 -17.17
C VAL A 96 -3.31 7.94 -16.93
N ALA A 97 -3.97 8.22 -15.80
CA ALA A 97 -5.25 7.60 -15.50
C ALA A 97 -6.32 8.02 -16.53
N ASP A 98 -7.16 7.08 -16.94
CA ASP A 98 -8.38 7.37 -17.69
C ASP A 98 -9.47 7.72 -16.65
N PHE A 99 -9.79 9.02 -16.55
CA PHE A 99 -10.68 9.57 -15.53
C PHE A 99 -11.34 10.86 -16.04
N GLU A 100 -12.53 11.18 -15.58
CA GLU A 100 -13.38 12.24 -16.15
C GLU A 100 -12.90 13.68 -15.88
N LEU A 101 -11.95 13.87 -14.96
CA LEU A 101 -11.42 15.20 -14.66
C LEU A 101 -10.26 15.56 -15.60
N GLU A 102 -10.19 16.82 -16.01
CA GLU A 102 -9.08 17.33 -16.83
C GLU A 102 -7.75 17.40 -16.06
N GLU A 103 -7.81 17.62 -14.73
CA GLU A 103 -6.65 17.75 -13.86
C GLU A 103 -6.10 16.39 -13.45
N ILE A 104 -5.38 15.71 -14.38
CA ILE A 104 -4.78 14.41 -14.13
C ILE A 104 -3.26 14.49 -14.19
N GLY A 105 -2.60 13.97 -13.16
CA GLY A 105 -1.16 13.88 -13.07
C GLY A 105 -0.60 12.79 -13.99
N ARG A 106 0.59 13.04 -14.49
CA ARG A 106 1.35 12.08 -15.29
C ARG A 106 2.46 11.49 -14.42
N PRO A 107 2.45 10.17 -14.14
CA PRO A 107 3.58 9.52 -13.49
C PRO A 107 4.89 9.82 -14.23
N HIS A 108 5.97 10.02 -13.49
CA HIS A 108 7.25 10.34 -14.07
C HIS A 108 7.81 9.13 -14.85
N ASN A 109 8.25 9.37 -16.08
CA ASN A 109 8.94 8.35 -16.84
C ASN A 109 10.30 8.04 -16.20
N PHE A 110 10.64 6.78 -16.13
CA PHE A 110 11.96 6.31 -15.72
C PHE A 110 12.41 5.15 -16.60
N LYS A 111 13.73 4.94 -16.63
CA LYS A 111 14.28 3.78 -17.33
C LYS A 111 14.47 2.63 -16.35
N TRP A 112 14.23 1.43 -16.80
CA TRP A 112 14.54 0.20 -16.08
C TRP A 112 16.04 -0.10 -16.23
N GLU A 113 16.86 0.64 -15.50
CA GLU A 113 18.31 0.51 -15.45
C GLU A 113 18.75 -0.01 -14.08
N ALA A 114 20.08 -0.10 -13.86
CA ALA A 114 20.64 -0.63 -12.63
C ALA A 114 19.89 -0.19 -11.36
N CYS A 115 19.55 -1.13 -10.51
CA CYS A 115 18.82 -0.95 -9.24
C CYS A 115 17.32 -0.62 -9.32
N LYS A 116 16.76 -0.46 -10.53
CA LYS A 116 15.36 -0.05 -10.65
C LYS A 116 14.40 -1.15 -10.19
N LEU A 117 14.67 -2.40 -10.52
CA LEU A 117 13.89 -3.54 -10.02
C LEU A 117 13.84 -3.54 -8.49
N GLU A 118 15.00 -3.40 -7.87
CA GLU A 118 15.14 -3.41 -6.42
C GLU A 118 14.39 -2.27 -5.76
N THR A 119 14.59 -1.04 -6.26
CA THR A 119 13.98 0.15 -5.64
C THR A 119 12.47 0.24 -5.86
N VAL A 120 12.00 -0.11 -7.04
CA VAL A 120 10.55 -0.16 -7.35
C VAL A 120 9.83 -1.19 -6.49
N SER A 121 10.48 -2.29 -6.11
CA SER A 121 9.87 -3.34 -5.28
C SER A 121 9.34 -2.83 -3.94
N PHE A 122 9.91 -1.74 -3.41
CA PHE A 122 9.45 -1.09 -2.18
C PHE A 122 8.99 0.36 -2.39
N GLY A 123 8.77 0.77 -3.66
CA GLY A 123 8.14 2.04 -4.02
C GLY A 123 9.07 3.24 -4.05
N HIS A 124 10.38 3.03 -4.26
CA HIS A 124 11.35 4.11 -4.45
C HIS A 124 11.70 4.28 -5.93
N GLY A 125 11.77 5.52 -6.39
CA GLY A 125 12.05 5.85 -7.79
C GLY A 125 10.88 5.53 -8.75
N ILE A 126 9.68 5.31 -8.22
CA ILE A 126 8.43 5.18 -8.97
C ILE A 126 7.40 6.14 -8.41
N THR A 127 6.72 6.86 -9.30
CA THR A 127 5.72 7.84 -8.92
C THR A 127 4.35 7.46 -9.49
N THR A 128 3.29 7.82 -8.76
CA THR A 128 1.90 7.63 -9.19
C THR A 128 1.01 8.68 -8.53
N THR A 129 -0.23 8.82 -8.98
CA THR A 129 -1.21 9.65 -8.29
C THR A 129 -1.89 8.85 -7.15
N PRO A 130 -2.38 9.53 -6.09
CA PRO A 130 -3.18 8.87 -5.05
C PRO A 130 -4.37 8.10 -5.61
N LEU A 131 -5.06 8.65 -6.62
CA LEU A 131 -6.18 7.98 -7.28
C LEU A 131 -5.77 6.65 -7.92
N GLN A 132 -4.66 6.65 -8.70
CA GLN A 132 -4.15 5.42 -9.32
C GLN A 132 -3.73 4.38 -8.29
N ALA A 133 -3.08 4.79 -7.20
CA ALA A 133 -2.70 3.89 -6.13
C ALA A 133 -3.93 3.26 -5.44
N ALA A 134 -4.97 4.05 -5.18
CA ALA A 134 -6.22 3.55 -4.61
C ALA A 134 -6.92 2.56 -5.56
N ALA A 135 -7.00 2.87 -6.87
CA ALA A 135 -7.57 1.99 -7.88
C ALA A 135 -6.78 0.67 -8.04
N ALA A 136 -5.44 0.74 -7.99
CA ALA A 136 -4.60 -0.45 -8.02
C ALA A 136 -4.80 -1.34 -6.77
N TYR A 137 -4.93 -0.73 -5.58
CA TYR A 137 -5.28 -1.48 -4.36
C TYR A 137 -6.67 -2.11 -4.48
N ALA A 138 -7.68 -1.36 -4.93
CA ALA A 138 -9.01 -1.91 -5.18
C ALA A 138 -8.94 -3.11 -6.14
N SER A 139 -8.11 -3.03 -7.19
CA SER A 139 -7.97 -4.10 -8.19
C SER A 139 -7.36 -5.39 -7.63
N ILE A 140 -6.41 -5.30 -6.68
CA ILE A 140 -5.78 -6.50 -6.10
C ILE A 140 -6.53 -7.05 -4.88
N THR A 141 -7.52 -6.32 -4.35
CA THR A 141 -8.23 -6.71 -3.12
C THR A 141 -9.70 -7.10 -3.33
N ASN A 142 -10.26 -6.86 -4.52
CA ASN A 142 -11.66 -7.14 -4.87
C ASN A 142 -11.89 -8.51 -5.53
N GLY A 143 -11.01 -9.46 -5.33
CA GLY A 143 -10.99 -10.72 -6.07
C GLY A 143 -10.06 -10.69 -7.29
N GLY A 144 -9.33 -9.61 -7.50
CA GLY A 144 -8.29 -9.47 -8.53
C GLY A 144 -8.75 -8.84 -9.85
N TYR A 145 -9.87 -8.15 -9.88
CA TYR A 145 -10.42 -7.52 -11.08
C TYR A 145 -10.00 -6.04 -11.19
N ILE A 146 -9.60 -5.62 -12.39
CA ILE A 146 -9.21 -4.23 -12.66
C ILE A 146 -10.36 -3.27 -12.30
N VAL A 147 -10.02 -2.26 -11.51
CA VAL A 147 -10.91 -1.14 -11.19
C VAL A 147 -10.48 0.08 -12.00
N LYS A 148 -11.39 0.58 -12.82
CA LYS A 148 -11.25 1.91 -13.45
C LYS A 148 -11.99 2.91 -12.58
N PRO A 149 -11.31 3.93 -12.04
CA PRO A 149 -11.99 4.95 -11.25
C PRO A 149 -12.95 5.76 -12.15
N THR A 150 -14.12 6.09 -11.62
CA THR A 150 -15.12 6.93 -12.30
C THR A 150 -15.92 7.72 -11.28
N LEU A 151 -16.38 8.92 -11.67
CA LEU A 151 -17.36 9.72 -10.92
C LEU A 151 -18.81 9.43 -11.35
N GLN A 152 -18.97 8.67 -12.43
CA GLN A 152 -20.29 8.34 -12.97
C GLN A 152 -20.85 7.10 -12.28
N LEU A 153 -22.13 7.15 -11.94
CA LEU A 153 -22.83 5.99 -11.42
C LEU A 153 -23.17 5.05 -12.58
N GLU A 154 -22.46 3.93 -12.68
CA GLU A 154 -22.75 2.89 -13.67
C GLU A 154 -24.04 2.13 -13.27
N LYS A 155 -25.09 2.28 -14.06
CA LYS A 155 -26.37 1.59 -13.83
C LYS A 155 -26.35 0.09 -14.17
N ASN A 156 -25.40 -0.38 -14.98
CA ASN A 156 -25.29 -1.78 -15.41
C ASN A 156 -23.82 -2.15 -15.64
N SER A 157 -23.10 -2.57 -14.61
CA SER A 157 -21.80 -3.21 -14.83
C SER A 157 -22.02 -4.66 -15.29
N ASN A 158 -21.79 -4.95 -16.58
CA ASN A 158 -21.69 -6.33 -17.05
C ASN A 158 -20.51 -7.02 -16.37
N PHE A 159 -20.78 -7.85 -15.39
CA PHE A 159 -19.79 -8.62 -14.62
C PHE A 159 -18.93 -9.53 -15.51
N GLU A 160 -19.47 -9.95 -16.68
CA GLU A 160 -18.83 -10.91 -17.60
C GLU A 160 -17.62 -10.38 -18.37
N SER A 161 -17.38 -9.06 -18.39
CA SER A 161 -16.27 -8.44 -19.12
C SER A 161 -15.11 -7.94 -18.25
N ARG A 162 -15.06 -8.32 -16.97
CA ARG A 162 -14.03 -7.83 -16.04
C ARG A 162 -12.65 -8.46 -16.35
N VAL A 163 -11.66 -7.61 -16.56
CA VAL A 163 -10.26 -8.05 -16.74
C VAL A 163 -9.65 -8.41 -15.40
N SER A 164 -9.23 -9.66 -15.24
CA SER A 164 -8.52 -10.10 -14.03
C SER A 164 -7.04 -9.72 -14.12
N VAL A 165 -6.48 -9.24 -13.03
CA VAL A 165 -5.04 -8.92 -12.87
C VAL A 165 -4.32 -9.96 -12.02
N ILE A 166 -5.02 -10.53 -11.04
CA ILE A 166 -4.59 -11.65 -10.21
C ILE A 166 -5.79 -12.57 -9.95
N SER A 167 -5.54 -13.78 -9.48
CA SER A 167 -6.56 -14.72 -9.08
C SER A 167 -7.27 -14.29 -7.77
N ASN A 168 -8.50 -14.76 -7.58
CA ASN A 168 -9.23 -14.58 -6.33
C ASN A 168 -8.43 -15.14 -5.13
N LYS A 169 -7.79 -16.30 -5.29
CA LYS A 169 -6.92 -16.90 -4.27
C LYS A 169 -5.81 -15.95 -3.83
N THR A 170 -5.13 -15.31 -4.78
CA THR A 170 -4.06 -14.34 -4.47
C THR A 170 -4.63 -13.10 -3.78
N SER A 171 -5.76 -12.58 -4.25
CA SER A 171 -6.46 -11.47 -3.63
C SER A 171 -6.81 -11.76 -2.17
N ASP A 172 -7.39 -12.93 -1.87
CA ASP A 172 -7.70 -13.35 -0.49
C ASP A 172 -6.46 -13.47 0.40
N GLN A 173 -5.36 -13.96 -0.15
CA GLN A 173 -4.10 -14.03 0.59
C GLN A 173 -3.57 -12.64 0.92
N ILE A 174 -3.61 -11.71 -0.04
CA ILE A 174 -3.20 -10.31 0.17
C ILE A 174 -4.10 -9.65 1.22
N ASN A 175 -5.41 -9.81 1.14
CA ASN A 175 -6.36 -9.26 2.11
C ASN A 175 -6.06 -9.73 3.55
N LYS A 176 -5.80 -11.02 3.73
CA LYS A 176 -5.39 -11.61 5.02
C LYS A 176 -4.08 -11.02 5.52
N MET A 177 -3.10 -10.81 4.64
CA MET A 177 -1.82 -10.22 5.02
C MET A 177 -1.98 -8.74 5.37
N LEU A 178 -2.77 -7.97 4.62
CA LEU A 178 -3.08 -6.57 4.92
C LEU A 178 -3.83 -6.43 6.27
N ARG A 179 -4.72 -7.39 6.59
CA ARG A 179 -5.35 -7.43 7.93
C ARG A 179 -4.31 -7.61 9.03
N LYS A 180 -3.32 -8.47 8.85
CA LYS A 180 -2.26 -8.68 9.83
C LYS A 180 -1.36 -7.47 10.05
N VAL A 181 -1.14 -6.64 9.03
CA VAL A 181 -0.41 -5.35 9.16
C VAL A 181 -1.09 -4.45 10.20
N VAL A 182 -2.42 -4.53 10.33
CA VAL A 182 -3.21 -3.73 11.26
C VAL A 182 -3.42 -4.46 12.60
N ALA A 183 -3.78 -5.74 12.56
CA ALA A 183 -4.21 -6.49 13.74
C ALA A 183 -3.07 -7.02 14.61
N GLU A 184 -1.91 -7.34 14.01
CA GLU A 184 -0.84 -7.96 14.75
C GLU A 184 0.09 -6.94 15.41
N LYS A 185 0.62 -7.29 16.60
CA LYS A 185 1.53 -6.43 17.37
C LYS A 185 2.81 -6.03 16.60
N ARG A 186 3.25 -6.90 15.68
CA ARG A 186 4.42 -6.66 14.80
C ARG A 186 4.10 -5.84 13.56
N GLY A 187 2.82 -5.53 13.33
CA GLY A 187 2.37 -4.74 12.19
C GLY A 187 2.60 -3.24 12.39
N THR A 188 2.62 -2.51 11.28
CA THR A 188 2.95 -1.07 11.26
C THR A 188 1.74 -0.16 11.38
N ALA A 189 0.51 -0.71 11.45
CA ALA A 189 -0.72 0.08 11.32
C ALA A 189 -1.77 -0.16 12.41
N SER A 190 -1.35 -0.53 13.61
CA SER A 190 -2.26 -0.90 14.71
C SER A 190 -3.20 0.23 15.19
N ASN A 191 -2.88 1.49 14.93
CA ASN A 191 -3.77 2.62 15.24
C ASN A 191 -5.01 2.71 14.34
N ALA A 192 -5.09 1.91 13.27
CA ALA A 192 -6.29 1.77 12.44
C ALA A 192 -7.10 0.51 12.76
N ASP A 193 -6.78 -0.22 13.84
CA ASP A 193 -7.52 -1.40 14.26
C ASP A 193 -8.82 -0.98 14.96
N ILE A 194 -9.83 -0.64 14.16
CA ILE A 194 -11.13 -0.18 14.63
C ILE A 194 -12.07 -1.37 14.78
N PHE A 195 -12.56 -1.56 15.99
CA PHE A 195 -13.47 -2.66 16.32
C PHE A 195 -14.70 -2.70 15.39
N GLY A 196 -15.01 -3.87 14.85
CA GLY A 196 -16.16 -4.11 14.00
C GLY A 196 -15.97 -3.80 12.51
N TYR A 197 -14.80 -3.24 12.09
CA TYR A 197 -14.58 -2.87 10.67
C TYR A 197 -13.54 -3.72 9.95
N GLU A 198 -12.89 -4.65 10.64
CA GLU A 198 -11.91 -5.57 10.02
C GLU A 198 -10.91 -4.85 9.09
N VAL A 199 -10.36 -3.72 9.56
CA VAL A 199 -9.47 -2.88 8.72
C VAL A 199 -8.19 -3.64 8.40
N GLY A 200 -7.85 -3.71 7.11
CA GLY A 200 -6.55 -4.11 6.61
C GLY A 200 -5.85 -2.94 5.92
N GLY A 201 -4.54 -2.99 5.70
CA GLY A 201 -3.88 -1.92 4.96
C GLY A 201 -2.36 -1.99 4.99
N LYS A 202 -1.73 -1.00 4.35
CA LYS A 202 -0.27 -0.88 4.29
C LYS A 202 0.17 0.56 4.46
N THR A 203 1.19 0.77 5.29
CA THR A 203 1.88 2.05 5.48
C THR A 203 2.91 2.28 4.39
N GLY A 204 3.09 3.54 4.03
CA GLY A 204 4.17 4.02 3.18
C GLY A 204 4.82 5.26 3.78
N THR A 205 6.12 5.34 3.70
CA THR A 205 6.90 6.55 3.99
C THR A 205 7.86 6.74 2.84
N ALA A 206 7.81 7.89 2.21
CA ALA A 206 8.70 8.29 1.14
C ALA A 206 9.29 9.67 1.42
N LYS A 207 10.40 9.99 0.80
CA LYS A 207 10.98 11.34 0.84
C LYS A 207 10.50 12.12 -0.37
N ASN A 208 10.04 13.34 -0.15
CA ASN A 208 9.76 14.25 -1.23
C ASN A 208 11.06 14.93 -1.67
N TYR A 209 11.61 14.49 -2.80
CA TYR A 209 12.89 15.02 -3.32
C TYR A 209 12.76 16.40 -3.95
N SER A 210 11.56 16.84 -4.30
CA SER A 210 11.33 18.16 -4.91
C SER A 210 11.33 19.30 -3.88
N ASN A 211 11.31 18.99 -2.58
CA ASN A 211 11.15 20.00 -1.54
C ASN A 211 11.87 19.56 -0.25
N ASP A 212 13.17 19.80 -0.15
CA ASP A 212 14.03 19.74 1.05
C ASP A 212 13.74 18.58 2.03
N LYS A 213 13.82 17.34 1.57
CA LYS A 213 13.78 16.13 2.42
C LYS A 213 12.50 15.96 3.26
N LYS A 214 11.39 16.53 2.84
CA LYS A 214 10.10 16.35 3.50
C LYS A 214 9.62 14.90 3.35
N ASN A 215 8.98 14.38 4.39
CA ASN A 215 8.42 13.05 4.36
C ASN A 215 6.98 13.09 3.82
N ILE A 216 6.66 12.13 2.97
CA ILE A 216 5.28 11.82 2.58
C ILE A 216 4.91 10.54 3.32
N ASN A 217 3.89 10.61 4.16
CA ASN A 217 3.36 9.46 4.88
C ASN A 217 2.02 9.07 4.30
N THR A 218 1.92 7.83 3.90
CA THR A 218 0.72 7.27 3.26
C THR A 218 0.23 6.06 4.04
N PHE A 219 -1.07 5.92 4.15
CA PHE A 219 -1.70 4.68 4.54
C PHE A 219 -2.83 4.38 3.56
N ILE A 220 -2.79 3.19 2.96
CA ILE A 220 -3.88 2.68 2.13
C ILE A 220 -4.53 1.55 2.91
N SER A 221 -5.80 1.74 3.24
CA SER A 221 -6.60 0.76 3.96
C SER A 221 -7.74 0.21 3.11
N ILE A 222 -8.13 -1.01 3.45
CA ILE A 222 -9.31 -1.70 2.93
C ILE A 222 -10.21 -2.09 4.10
N PHE A 223 -11.51 -2.00 3.92
CA PHE A 223 -12.43 -2.46 4.96
C PHE A 223 -13.82 -2.82 4.38
N PRO A 224 -14.43 -3.91 4.91
CA PRO A 224 -13.80 -4.94 5.75
C PRO A 224 -12.77 -5.76 4.94
N SER A 225 -11.66 -6.18 5.57
CA SER A 225 -10.56 -6.84 4.85
C SER A 225 -10.88 -8.27 4.37
N ASN A 226 -11.87 -8.91 4.97
CA ASN A 226 -12.36 -10.23 4.56
C ASN A 226 -13.26 -10.18 3.30
N GLU A 227 -13.92 -9.04 3.06
CA GLU A 227 -14.74 -8.77 1.89
C GLU A 227 -14.66 -7.27 1.57
N PRO A 228 -13.57 -6.80 0.94
CA PRO A 228 -13.31 -5.37 0.76
C PRO A 228 -14.38 -4.67 -0.06
N LYS A 229 -15.04 -3.69 0.55
CA LYS A 229 -16.01 -2.81 -0.08
C LYS A 229 -15.46 -1.40 -0.31
N TYR A 230 -14.50 -1.00 0.52
CA TYR A 230 -13.93 0.35 0.51
C TYR A 230 -12.41 0.31 0.52
N VAL A 231 -11.82 1.25 -0.21
CA VAL A 231 -10.40 1.62 -0.13
C VAL A 231 -10.34 3.05 0.36
N LEU A 232 -9.59 3.29 1.44
CA LEU A 232 -9.31 4.63 1.95
C LEU A 232 -7.82 4.88 1.91
N LEU A 233 -7.41 5.87 1.12
CA LEU A 233 -6.03 6.36 1.08
C LEU A 233 -5.94 7.69 1.82
N VAL A 234 -5.11 7.74 2.84
CA VAL A 234 -4.73 8.97 3.55
C VAL A 234 -3.26 9.24 3.32
N MET A 235 -2.97 10.41 2.79
CA MET A 235 -1.61 10.89 2.54
C MET A 235 -1.40 12.22 3.25
N LEU A 236 -0.29 12.34 3.96
CA LEU A 236 0.16 13.56 4.62
C LEU A 236 1.52 13.96 4.05
N ASP A 237 1.59 15.16 3.50
CA ASP A 237 2.83 15.77 3.02
C ASP A 237 3.47 16.59 4.14
N ASP A 238 4.70 16.29 4.46
CA ASP A 238 5.51 16.93 5.50
C ASP A 238 4.82 17.00 6.88
N PRO A 239 4.34 15.87 7.44
CA PRO A 239 3.65 15.86 8.71
C PRO A 239 4.57 16.35 9.84
N LYS A 240 4.07 17.31 10.63
CA LYS A 240 4.79 17.89 11.74
C LYS A 240 4.45 17.20 13.05
N GLY A 241 5.38 17.18 13.97
CA GLY A 241 5.11 16.75 15.33
C GLY A 241 4.07 17.66 15.99
N ALA A 242 3.12 17.07 16.71
CA ALA A 242 2.09 17.77 17.47
C ALA A 242 2.22 17.46 18.95
N PRO A 243 3.22 18.03 19.66
CA PRO A 243 3.52 17.68 21.06
C PRO A 243 2.39 18.00 22.04
N HIS A 244 1.49 18.92 21.66
CA HIS A 244 0.30 19.30 22.44
C HIS A 244 -0.84 18.26 22.37
N LEU A 245 -0.78 17.33 21.41
CA LEU A 245 -1.78 16.26 21.28
C LEU A 245 -1.34 15.02 22.07
N VAL A 246 -2.23 14.53 22.91
CA VAL A 246 -2.06 13.24 23.58
C VAL A 246 -2.75 12.17 22.75
N TYR A 247 -1.97 11.27 22.19
CA TYR A 247 -2.52 10.10 21.49
C TYR A 247 -2.84 9.01 22.51
N ASN A 248 -4.02 8.45 22.43
CA ASN A 248 -4.38 7.28 23.20
C ASN A 248 -4.28 6.04 22.32
N TYR A 249 -3.47 5.08 22.77
CA TYR A 249 -3.36 3.79 22.14
C TYR A 249 -3.91 2.71 23.09
N LYS A 250 -4.95 2.02 22.65
CA LYS A 250 -5.64 0.98 23.47
C LYS A 250 -6.00 1.49 24.88
N GLY A 251 -6.55 2.70 24.96
CA GLY A 251 -7.01 3.31 26.21
C GLY A 251 -5.90 3.88 27.11
N LYS A 252 -4.65 3.88 26.69
CA LYS A 252 -3.52 4.44 27.44
C LYS A 252 -2.85 5.57 26.67
N PRO A 253 -2.38 6.63 27.33
CA PRO A 253 -1.56 7.65 26.69
C PRO A 253 -0.31 7.03 26.07
N ALA A 254 -0.09 7.28 24.79
CA ALA A 254 1.11 6.85 24.09
C ALA A 254 2.24 7.86 24.32
N THR A 255 3.34 7.40 24.91
CA THR A 255 4.55 8.18 25.16
C THR A 255 5.66 7.72 24.20
N ASN A 256 6.65 8.59 23.95
CA ASN A 256 7.84 8.29 23.12
C ASN A 256 7.51 7.82 21.69
N ILE A 257 6.50 8.44 21.08
CA ILE A 257 6.08 8.12 19.72
C ILE A 257 6.74 9.04 18.70
N SER A 258 7.18 8.48 17.58
CA SER A 258 7.61 9.26 16.41
C SER A 258 6.37 9.73 15.64
N ARG A 259 5.91 10.95 15.92
CA ARG A 259 4.70 11.54 15.34
C ARG A 259 4.85 11.88 13.86
N THR A 260 6.06 11.75 13.31
CA THR A 260 6.38 11.94 11.90
C THR A 260 6.32 10.64 11.09
N GLU A 261 6.11 9.49 11.74
CA GLU A 261 5.96 8.20 11.09
C GLU A 261 4.50 7.91 10.72
N ALA A 262 4.29 7.21 9.59
CA ALA A 262 2.97 6.89 9.06
C ALA A 262 2.05 6.19 10.08
N GLY A 263 2.60 5.32 10.91
CA GLY A 263 1.85 4.59 11.95
C GLY A 263 1.18 5.49 13.00
N TRP A 264 1.71 6.69 13.22
CA TRP A 264 1.23 7.65 14.21
C TRP A 264 0.55 8.88 13.60
N ASN A 265 0.46 8.97 12.29
CA ASN A 265 -0.23 10.07 11.61
C ASN A 265 -1.24 9.58 10.56
N SER A 266 -0.86 9.19 9.34
CA SER A 266 -1.81 8.75 8.31
C SER A 266 -2.64 7.54 8.73
N VAL A 267 -2.07 6.59 9.47
CA VAL A 267 -2.79 5.44 10.04
C VAL A 267 -3.80 5.89 11.09
N TYR A 268 -3.38 6.75 12.03
CA TYR A 268 -4.27 7.27 13.07
C TYR A 268 -5.44 8.06 12.48
N VAL A 269 -5.16 8.93 11.50
CA VAL A 269 -6.20 9.71 10.80
C VAL A 269 -7.17 8.77 10.07
N SER A 270 -6.66 7.75 9.39
CA SER A 270 -7.52 6.75 8.72
C SER A 270 -8.43 6.03 9.70
N GLY A 271 -7.88 5.60 10.85
CA GLY A 271 -8.68 4.99 11.92
C GLY A 271 -9.80 5.91 12.39
N LYS A 272 -9.51 7.21 12.61
CA LYS A 272 -10.52 8.20 13.01
C LYS A 272 -11.57 8.48 11.94
N ILE A 273 -11.19 8.44 10.68
CA ILE A 273 -12.14 8.56 9.57
C ILE A 273 -13.06 7.33 9.56
N ILE A 274 -12.51 6.12 9.57
CA ILE A 274 -13.29 4.87 9.53
C ILE A 274 -14.25 4.79 10.73
N GLU A 275 -13.80 5.15 11.94
CA GLU A 275 -14.63 5.17 13.14
C GLU A 275 -15.86 6.08 12.97
N LYS A 276 -15.72 7.20 12.25
CA LYS A 276 -16.81 8.17 12.02
C LYS A 276 -17.72 7.79 10.85
N ILE A 277 -17.15 7.38 9.71
CA ILE A 277 -17.94 7.12 8.51
C ILE A 277 -18.48 5.68 8.45
N GLY A 278 -17.84 4.76 9.14
CA GLY A 278 -18.19 3.34 9.13
C GLY A 278 -19.67 3.06 9.42
N PRO A 279 -20.28 3.66 10.46
CA PRO A 279 -21.71 3.46 10.74
C PRO A 279 -22.61 3.94 9.58
N ILE A 280 -22.26 5.05 8.92
CA ILE A 280 -23.01 5.60 7.79
C ILE A 280 -22.93 4.65 6.58
N LEU A 281 -21.72 4.16 6.29
CA LEU A 281 -21.49 3.21 5.19
C LEU A 281 -22.19 1.85 5.43
N ALA A 282 -22.27 1.41 6.67
CA ALA A 282 -22.97 0.17 7.02
C ALA A 282 -24.49 0.27 6.81
N ILE A 283 -25.10 1.43 7.13
CA ILE A 283 -26.52 1.68 6.89
C ILE A 283 -26.82 1.67 5.39
N ASN A 284 -26.04 2.39 4.60
CA ASN A 284 -26.26 2.48 3.14
C ASN A 284 -26.10 1.12 2.43
N ASN A 285 -25.27 0.22 2.96
CA ASN A 285 -25.16 -1.14 2.41
C ASN A 285 -26.37 -2.03 2.71
N ASN A 286 -27.15 -1.73 3.76
CA ASN A 286 -28.35 -2.49 4.12
C ASN A 286 -29.61 -2.00 3.36
N GLU A 287 -29.55 -0.81 2.74
CA GLU A 287 -30.66 -0.27 1.94
C GLU A 287 -30.61 -0.70 0.45
N VAL A 288 -29.54 -1.37 0.02
CA VAL A 288 -29.33 -1.79 -1.38
C VAL A 288 -29.62 -3.30 -1.61
N HIS A 289 -30.24 -3.97 -0.63
CA HIS A 289 -30.65 -5.37 -0.75
C HIS A 289 -32.18 -5.53 -0.78
#